data_667ede6d1febae00fac5f36771576cf4
#
_entry.id   667ede6d1febae00fac5f36771576cf4
#
_cell.length_a   1.000
_cell.length_b   1.000
_cell.length_c   1.000
_cell.angle_alpha   90.00
_cell.angle_beta   90.00
_cell.angle_gamma   90.00
#
_symmetry.space_group_name_H-M   'P 1'
#
loop_
_entity.id
_entity.type
_entity.pdbx_description
1 polymer ?
#
loop_
_entity_poly.entity_id
_entity_poly.type
_entity_poly.pdbx_seq_one_letter_code
_entity_poly.pdbx_strand_id
1 'polypeptide(L)'
;GLASPTGRVYFHEIPGGQLSNLRQQAIALGLGDRFEDVENMYAAANAILGNLVKVTPSSKVVGDLALALVGAGADPKDFEANPTAYDIPDSVIGFLEGELGDPPGGWPEPFRTKALEGRHAKARVTELTDEQEEALRTTPQRALNQLLFPGPTSDFETSREKFGNLSVLGTIEFLHGIEPGTEYE
;
A
#
# COMPACT_ATOMS: atom_id res chain seq x y z
N GLY A 1 -4.21 14.40 -15.32
CA GLY A 1 -5.12 13.28 -15.04
C GLY A 1 -5.41 12.48 -16.30
N LEU A 2 -6.13 11.38 -16.18
CA LEU A 2 -6.61 10.63 -17.36
C LEU A 2 -7.64 11.48 -18.09
N ALA A 3 -7.37 11.79 -19.35
CA ALA A 3 -8.20 12.74 -20.11
C ALA A 3 -9.56 12.13 -20.51
N SER A 4 -9.64 10.82 -20.64
CA SER A 4 -10.87 10.08 -20.97
C SER A 4 -10.73 8.59 -20.63
N PRO A 5 -11.84 7.88 -20.41
CA PRO A 5 -11.81 6.43 -20.28
C PRO A 5 -11.32 5.80 -21.59
N THR A 6 -10.51 4.76 -21.50
CA THR A 6 -10.00 4.01 -22.63
C THR A 6 -10.49 2.56 -22.56
N GLY A 7 -10.58 1.87 -23.70
CA GLY A 7 -10.92 0.45 -23.74
C GLY A 7 -9.88 -0.47 -23.07
N ARG A 8 -8.71 0.05 -22.71
CA ARG A 8 -7.65 -0.69 -22.00
C ARG A 8 -8.11 -1.26 -20.65
N VAL A 9 -9.11 -0.64 -20.00
CA VAL A 9 -9.69 -1.15 -18.75
C VAL A 9 -10.18 -2.60 -18.87
N TYR A 10 -10.66 -3.00 -20.01
CA TYR A 10 -11.09 -4.38 -20.26
C TYR A 10 -9.92 -5.37 -20.37
N PHE A 11 -8.72 -4.86 -20.58
CA PHE A 11 -7.51 -5.67 -20.62
C PHE A 11 -6.82 -5.75 -19.27
N HIS A 12 -6.51 -4.59 -18.65
CA HIS A 12 -5.78 -4.58 -17.37
C HIS A 12 -6.69 -4.78 -16.17
N GLU A 13 -7.99 -4.49 -16.27
CA GLU A 13 -9.01 -4.65 -15.23
C GLU A 13 -8.67 -3.96 -13.89
N ILE A 14 -7.86 -2.90 -13.93
CA ILE A 14 -7.51 -2.14 -12.73
C ILE A 14 -8.74 -1.40 -12.23
N PRO A 15 -9.16 -1.56 -10.95
CA PRO A 15 -10.27 -0.79 -10.40
C PRO A 15 -10.00 0.72 -10.47
N GLY A 16 -11.03 1.53 -10.74
CA GLY A 16 -10.86 2.97 -11.03
C GLY A 16 -10.10 3.75 -9.94
N GLY A 17 -10.40 3.52 -8.66
CA GLY A 17 -9.65 4.11 -7.55
C GLY A 17 -8.20 3.66 -7.51
N GLN A 18 -7.95 2.37 -7.77
CA GLN A 18 -6.59 1.83 -7.83
C GLN A 18 -5.81 2.39 -9.02
N LEU A 19 -6.45 2.60 -10.17
CA LEU A 19 -5.81 3.17 -11.36
C LEU A 19 -5.21 4.55 -11.07
N SER A 20 -5.97 5.41 -10.38
CA SER A 20 -5.50 6.75 -9.98
C SER A 20 -4.32 6.68 -9.02
N ASN A 21 -4.40 5.81 -8.01
CA ASN A 21 -3.34 5.63 -7.02
C ASN A 21 -2.08 5.05 -7.66
N LEU A 22 -2.22 4.00 -8.47
CA LEU A 22 -1.13 3.33 -9.17
C LEU A 22 -0.38 4.30 -10.09
N ARG A 23 -1.11 5.20 -10.76
CA ARG A 23 -0.50 6.24 -11.59
C ARG A 23 0.36 7.21 -10.78
N GLN A 24 -0.12 7.65 -9.61
CA GLN A 24 0.67 8.54 -8.74
C GLN A 24 1.91 7.81 -8.21
N GLN A 25 1.78 6.56 -7.83
CA GLN A 25 2.91 5.72 -7.40
C GLN A 25 3.93 5.54 -8.54
N ALA A 26 3.47 5.26 -9.76
CA ALA A 26 4.34 5.14 -10.92
C ALA A 26 5.12 6.45 -11.18
N ILE A 27 4.47 7.61 -11.09
CA ILE A 27 5.11 8.91 -11.23
C ILE A 27 6.18 9.13 -10.13
N ALA A 28 5.86 8.80 -8.88
CA ALA A 28 6.78 8.93 -7.75
C ALA A 28 8.03 8.03 -7.89
N LEU A 29 7.88 6.89 -8.57
CA LEU A 29 8.97 5.95 -8.88
C LEU A 29 9.70 6.27 -10.20
N GLY A 30 9.38 7.39 -10.87
CA GLY A 30 9.97 7.74 -12.17
C GLY A 30 9.47 6.90 -13.35
N LEU A 31 8.36 6.17 -13.18
CA LEU A 31 7.74 5.32 -14.21
C LEU A 31 6.53 5.98 -14.88
N GLY A 32 6.33 7.29 -14.69
CA GLY A 32 5.17 8.01 -15.21
C GLY A 32 5.00 7.92 -16.73
N ASP A 33 6.08 8.00 -17.48
CA ASP A 33 6.10 7.89 -18.94
C ASP A 33 5.95 6.44 -19.44
N ARG A 34 6.11 5.47 -18.53
CA ARG A 34 5.96 4.03 -18.76
C ARG A 34 4.67 3.47 -18.17
N PHE A 35 3.66 4.31 -17.94
CA PHE A 35 2.44 3.88 -17.27
C PHE A 35 1.67 2.81 -18.07
N GLU A 36 1.76 2.82 -19.39
CA GLU A 36 1.22 1.74 -20.24
C GLU A 36 1.89 0.39 -19.96
N ASP A 37 3.20 0.39 -19.72
CA ASP A 37 3.92 -0.84 -19.31
C ASP A 37 3.41 -1.33 -17.94
N VAL A 38 3.12 -0.40 -17.02
CA VAL A 38 2.56 -0.74 -15.70
C VAL A 38 1.16 -1.35 -15.84
N GLU A 39 0.30 -0.83 -16.71
CA GLU A 39 -1.02 -1.41 -17.00
C GLU A 39 -0.90 -2.82 -17.58
N ASN A 40 0.02 -3.03 -18.54
CA ASN A 40 0.27 -4.34 -19.14
C ASN A 40 0.83 -5.32 -18.10
N MET A 41 1.77 -4.85 -17.28
CA MET A 41 2.36 -5.66 -16.21
C MET A 41 1.35 -5.98 -15.10
N TYR A 42 0.38 -5.09 -14.83
CA TYR A 42 -0.70 -5.36 -13.88
C TYR A 42 -1.54 -6.57 -14.31
N ALA A 43 -1.88 -6.67 -15.58
CA ALA A 43 -2.59 -7.83 -16.11
C ALA A 43 -1.76 -9.12 -15.96
N ALA A 44 -0.46 -9.06 -16.27
CA ALA A 44 0.45 -10.20 -16.11
C ALA A 44 0.62 -10.58 -14.62
N ALA A 45 0.85 -9.61 -13.75
CA ALA A 45 0.97 -9.82 -12.29
C ALA A 45 -0.30 -10.46 -11.71
N ASN A 46 -1.48 -10.00 -12.15
CA ASN A 46 -2.74 -10.60 -11.73
C ASN A 46 -2.86 -12.07 -12.14
N ALA A 47 -2.45 -12.41 -13.37
CA ALA A 47 -2.45 -13.80 -13.83
C ALA A 47 -1.48 -14.67 -13.02
N ILE A 48 -0.26 -14.19 -12.75
CA ILE A 48 0.75 -14.89 -11.94
C ILE A 48 0.25 -15.14 -10.52
N LEU A 49 -0.48 -14.17 -9.93
CA LEU A 49 -1.06 -14.28 -8.58
C LEU A 49 -2.36 -15.11 -8.53
N GLY A 50 -2.79 -15.70 -9.63
CA GLY A 50 -3.98 -16.57 -9.68
C GLY A 50 -5.29 -15.84 -9.97
N ASN A 51 -5.25 -14.71 -10.68
CA ASN A 51 -6.42 -13.89 -11.04
C ASN A 51 -7.27 -13.48 -9.83
N LEU A 52 -6.67 -12.73 -8.95
CA LEU A 52 -7.30 -12.26 -7.71
C LEU A 52 -8.57 -11.46 -7.98
N VAL A 53 -9.54 -11.58 -7.09
CA VAL A 53 -10.65 -10.61 -7.00
C VAL A 53 -10.07 -9.26 -6.59
N LYS A 54 -10.19 -8.27 -7.48
CA LYS A 54 -9.55 -6.95 -7.34
C LYS A 54 -10.41 -6.01 -6.48
N VAL A 55 -10.29 -6.17 -5.17
CA VAL A 55 -10.83 -5.27 -4.14
C VAL A 55 -9.69 -4.84 -3.21
N THR A 56 -9.90 -3.84 -2.38
CA THR A 56 -8.91 -3.49 -1.35
C THR A 56 -8.87 -4.59 -0.26
N PRO A 57 -7.70 -5.13 0.08
CA PRO A 57 -6.35 -4.74 -0.30
C PRO A 57 -5.73 -5.52 -1.48
N SER A 58 -6.37 -6.56 -2.03
CA SER A 58 -5.80 -7.44 -3.06
C SER A 58 -5.39 -6.69 -4.34
N SER A 59 -6.17 -5.69 -4.77
CA SER A 59 -5.82 -4.84 -5.91
C SER A 59 -4.50 -4.09 -5.72
N LYS A 60 -4.16 -3.72 -4.46
CA LYS A 60 -2.88 -3.11 -4.13
C LYS A 60 -1.73 -4.11 -4.29
N VAL A 61 -1.89 -5.35 -3.84
CA VAL A 61 -0.89 -6.41 -4.00
C VAL A 61 -0.49 -6.59 -5.48
N VAL A 62 -1.49 -6.66 -6.37
CA VAL A 62 -1.23 -6.75 -7.83
C VAL A 62 -0.50 -5.51 -8.33
N GLY A 63 -0.90 -4.32 -7.89
CA GLY A 63 -0.28 -3.06 -8.28
C GLY A 63 1.17 -2.93 -7.81
N ASP A 64 1.46 -3.30 -6.57
CA ASP A 64 2.81 -3.29 -6.01
C ASP A 64 3.74 -4.23 -6.80
N LEU A 65 3.25 -5.43 -7.13
CA LEU A 65 4.02 -6.37 -7.96
C LEU A 65 4.26 -5.79 -9.37
N ALA A 66 3.24 -5.23 -10.01
CA ALA A 66 3.38 -4.65 -11.34
C ALA A 66 4.43 -3.52 -11.36
N LEU A 67 4.41 -2.62 -10.38
CA LEU A 67 5.40 -1.54 -10.27
C LEU A 67 6.81 -2.07 -10.05
N ALA A 68 6.98 -3.06 -9.17
CA ALA A 68 8.28 -3.66 -8.91
C ALA A 68 8.86 -4.31 -10.16
N LEU A 69 8.06 -5.08 -10.90
CA LEU A 69 8.52 -5.76 -12.12
C LEU A 69 8.85 -4.78 -13.25
N VAL A 70 8.04 -3.72 -13.45
CA VAL A 70 8.36 -2.67 -14.43
C VAL A 70 9.61 -1.91 -14.04
N GLY A 71 9.78 -1.59 -12.76
CA GLY A 71 10.98 -0.93 -12.22
C GLY A 71 12.25 -1.78 -12.43
N ALA A 72 12.16 -3.08 -12.25
CA ALA A 72 13.23 -4.03 -12.49
C ALA A 72 13.48 -4.35 -13.98
N GLY A 73 12.59 -3.94 -14.88
CA GLY A 73 12.63 -4.34 -16.30
C GLY A 73 12.43 -5.84 -16.51
N ALA A 74 11.67 -6.49 -15.63
CA ALA A 74 11.49 -7.93 -15.60
C ALA A 74 10.57 -8.43 -16.72
N ASP A 75 10.90 -9.58 -17.29
CA ASP A 75 9.96 -10.34 -18.11
C ASP A 75 9.00 -11.12 -17.20
N PRO A 76 7.67 -11.03 -17.41
CA PRO A 76 6.69 -11.71 -16.54
C PRO A 76 6.85 -13.22 -16.49
N LYS A 77 7.24 -13.86 -17.61
CA LYS A 77 7.40 -15.31 -17.68
C LYS A 77 8.67 -15.77 -16.97
N ASP A 78 9.74 -14.97 -17.07
CA ASP A 78 10.96 -15.26 -16.34
C ASP A 78 10.73 -15.08 -14.82
N PHE A 79 10.04 -14.03 -14.42
CA PHE A 79 9.65 -13.84 -13.02
C PHE A 79 8.81 -15.01 -12.49
N GLU A 80 7.80 -15.46 -13.21
CA GLU A 80 6.96 -16.59 -12.81
C GLU A 80 7.79 -17.88 -12.65
N ALA A 81 8.72 -18.11 -13.57
CA ALA A 81 9.59 -19.29 -13.54
C ALA A 81 10.64 -19.24 -12.41
N ASN A 82 11.23 -18.05 -12.18
CA ASN A 82 12.38 -17.82 -11.33
C ASN A 82 12.16 -16.66 -10.32
N PRO A 83 11.12 -16.70 -9.48
CA PRO A 83 10.79 -15.57 -8.58
C PRO A 83 11.88 -15.28 -7.56
N THR A 84 12.75 -16.23 -7.24
CA THR A 84 13.88 -16.05 -6.31
C THR A 84 14.94 -15.09 -6.82
N ALA A 85 15.03 -14.87 -8.13
CA ALA A 85 15.98 -13.94 -8.75
C ALA A 85 15.56 -12.46 -8.62
N TYR A 86 14.36 -12.18 -8.16
CA TYR A 86 13.78 -10.84 -8.10
C TYR A 86 13.50 -10.40 -6.66
N ASP A 87 13.51 -9.09 -6.44
CA ASP A 87 13.00 -8.50 -5.20
C ASP A 87 11.48 -8.43 -5.27
N ILE A 88 10.81 -9.07 -4.30
CA ILE A 88 9.35 -9.16 -4.24
C ILE A 88 8.84 -8.26 -3.12
N PRO A 89 7.88 -7.34 -3.39
CA PRO A 89 7.32 -6.48 -2.36
C PRO A 89 6.75 -7.25 -1.16
N ASP A 90 6.94 -6.71 0.06
CA ASP A 90 6.43 -7.31 1.30
C ASP A 90 4.91 -7.58 1.26
N SER A 91 4.13 -6.71 0.58
CA SER A 91 2.69 -6.91 0.41
C SER A 91 2.34 -8.16 -0.41
N VAL A 92 3.20 -8.52 -1.37
CA VAL A 92 3.05 -9.73 -2.18
C VAL A 92 3.46 -10.97 -1.39
N ILE A 93 4.56 -10.88 -0.64
CA ILE A 93 4.98 -11.97 0.25
C ILE A 93 3.91 -12.25 1.30
N GLY A 94 3.40 -11.20 1.99
CA GLY A 94 2.34 -11.35 2.98
C GLY A 94 1.05 -11.94 2.40
N PHE A 95 0.67 -11.55 1.17
CA PHE A 95 -0.44 -12.20 0.48
C PHE A 95 -0.17 -13.70 0.27
N LEU A 96 0.99 -14.06 -0.25
CA LEU A 96 1.35 -15.47 -0.51
C LEU A 96 1.48 -16.28 0.79
N GLU A 97 1.80 -15.67 1.92
CA GLU A 97 1.76 -16.27 3.26
C GLU A 97 0.35 -16.45 3.81
N GLY A 98 -0.66 -15.81 3.21
CA GLY A 98 -2.05 -15.93 3.61
C GLY A 98 -2.57 -14.80 4.52
N GLU A 99 -1.88 -13.66 4.63
CA GLU A 99 -2.34 -12.51 5.44
C GLU A 99 -3.72 -11.97 5.02
N LEU A 100 -4.12 -12.19 3.78
CA LEU A 100 -5.43 -11.79 3.25
C LEU A 100 -6.45 -12.96 3.20
N GLY A 101 -6.11 -14.09 3.78
CA GLY A 101 -6.87 -15.33 3.67
C GLY A 101 -6.60 -16.09 2.37
N ASP A 102 -7.18 -17.28 2.25
CA ASP A 102 -6.99 -18.13 1.09
C ASP A 102 -7.79 -17.61 -0.11
N PRO A 103 -7.17 -17.51 -1.30
CA PRO A 103 -7.89 -17.08 -2.50
C PRO A 103 -8.91 -18.13 -2.93
N PRO A 104 -10.13 -17.72 -3.35
CA PRO A 104 -11.19 -18.67 -3.74
C PRO A 104 -10.80 -19.63 -4.86
N GLY A 105 -9.87 -19.22 -5.73
CA GLY A 105 -9.33 -20.04 -6.83
C GLY A 105 -8.19 -20.99 -6.42
N GLY A 106 -7.80 -20.99 -5.15
CA GLY A 106 -6.60 -21.68 -4.67
C GLY A 106 -5.32 -20.88 -4.94
N TRP A 107 -4.21 -21.41 -4.44
CA TRP A 107 -2.91 -20.77 -4.57
C TRP A 107 -2.28 -21.05 -5.94
N PRO A 108 -1.56 -20.07 -6.54
CA PRO A 108 -0.87 -20.27 -7.81
C PRO A 108 0.42 -21.09 -7.62
N GLU A 109 0.28 -22.41 -7.61
CA GLU A 109 1.42 -23.32 -7.50
C GLU A 109 1.97 -23.71 -8.90
N PRO A 110 3.28 -23.91 -9.07
CA PRO A 110 4.35 -23.91 -8.05
C PRO A 110 4.94 -22.51 -7.75
N PHE A 111 4.40 -21.44 -8.30
CA PHE A 111 4.91 -20.07 -8.13
C PHE A 111 4.99 -19.66 -6.65
N ARG A 112 3.90 -19.87 -5.90
CA ARG A 112 3.83 -19.55 -4.46
C ARG A 112 4.98 -20.18 -3.67
N THR A 113 5.14 -21.50 -3.82
CA THR A 113 6.20 -22.24 -3.10
C THR A 113 7.59 -21.67 -3.42
N LYS A 114 7.88 -21.39 -4.69
CA LYS A 114 9.15 -20.80 -5.11
C LYS A 114 9.32 -19.35 -4.60
N ALA A 115 8.27 -18.53 -4.68
CA ALA A 115 8.34 -17.13 -4.28
C ALA A 115 8.58 -16.96 -2.78
N LEU A 116 8.11 -17.89 -1.97
CA LEU A 116 8.28 -17.90 -0.51
C LEU A 116 9.59 -18.53 -0.05
N GLU A 117 10.38 -19.12 -0.94
CA GLU A 117 11.63 -19.78 -0.57
C GLU A 117 12.61 -18.79 0.09
N GLY A 118 12.86 -18.98 1.40
CA GLY A 118 13.74 -18.13 2.20
C GLY A 118 13.22 -16.70 2.45
N ARG A 119 11.94 -16.47 2.24
CA ARG A 119 11.30 -15.14 2.40
C ARG A 119 10.13 -15.21 3.36
N HIS A 120 10.03 -14.14 4.16
CA HIS A 120 8.88 -13.87 5.02
C HIS A 120 8.55 -12.38 4.94
N ALA A 121 7.26 -12.06 4.94
CA ALA A 121 6.84 -10.67 5.08
C ALA A 121 7.36 -10.11 6.41
N LYS A 122 7.68 -8.81 6.41
CA LYS A 122 8.05 -8.15 7.66
C LYS A 122 6.90 -8.29 8.65
N ALA A 123 7.21 -8.89 9.80
CA ALA A 123 6.23 -9.02 10.87
C ALA A 123 5.65 -7.64 11.21
N ARG A 124 4.34 -7.50 11.11
CA ARG A 124 3.62 -6.43 11.77
C ARG A 124 3.70 -6.68 13.28
N VAL A 125 3.20 -5.76 14.08
CA VAL A 125 3.19 -5.95 15.55
C VAL A 125 2.54 -7.28 15.88
N THR A 126 3.34 -8.27 16.29
CA THR A 126 2.87 -9.63 16.62
C THR A 126 2.70 -9.81 18.12
N GLU A 127 3.51 -9.12 18.91
CA GLU A 127 3.44 -9.11 20.37
C GLU A 127 3.55 -7.66 20.87
N LEU A 128 2.75 -7.33 21.85
CA LEU A 128 2.79 -6.02 22.50
C LEU A 128 3.78 -6.06 23.67
N THR A 129 4.49 -4.95 23.90
CA THR A 129 5.26 -4.79 25.13
C THR A 129 4.32 -4.45 26.30
N ASP A 130 4.77 -4.66 27.53
CA ASP A 130 4.00 -4.32 28.73
C ASP A 130 3.59 -2.83 28.74
N GLU A 131 4.47 -1.93 28.27
CA GLU A 131 4.18 -0.50 28.15
C GLU A 131 3.10 -0.21 27.12
N GLN A 132 3.10 -0.95 25.99
CA GLN A 132 2.08 -0.81 24.95
C GLN A 132 0.73 -1.34 25.43
N GLU A 133 0.71 -2.45 26.18
CA GLU A 133 -0.52 -2.96 26.78
C GLU A 133 -1.09 -1.99 27.81
N GLU A 134 -0.27 -1.39 28.66
CA GLU A 134 -0.71 -0.40 29.63
C GLU A 134 -1.20 0.89 28.93
N ALA A 135 -0.51 1.33 27.87
CA ALA A 135 -0.95 2.47 27.07
C ALA A 135 -2.32 2.21 26.41
N LEU A 136 -2.59 0.98 25.95
CA LEU A 136 -3.89 0.60 25.42
C LEU A 136 -5.00 0.62 26.47
N ARG A 137 -4.69 0.38 27.74
CA ARG A 137 -5.68 0.47 28.83
C ARG A 137 -5.95 1.92 29.25
N THR A 138 -4.91 2.76 29.30
CA THR A 138 -4.99 4.13 29.84
C THR A 138 -5.35 5.18 28.79
N THR A 139 -4.82 5.03 27.57
CA THR A 139 -5.03 5.96 26.45
C THR A 139 -5.26 5.21 25.13
N PRO A 140 -6.36 4.42 25.02
CA PRO A 140 -6.52 3.43 23.94
C PRO A 140 -6.43 4.03 22.55
N GLN A 141 -7.06 5.18 22.29
CA GLN A 141 -7.05 5.81 20.98
C GLN A 141 -5.64 6.24 20.55
N ARG A 142 -4.88 6.87 21.47
CA ARG A 142 -3.51 7.29 21.17
C ARG A 142 -2.60 6.10 20.96
N ALA A 143 -2.70 5.10 21.81
CA ALA A 143 -1.90 3.88 21.71
C ALA A 143 -2.18 3.12 20.40
N LEU A 144 -3.44 2.97 20.00
CA LEU A 144 -3.81 2.38 18.72
C LEU A 144 -3.26 3.18 17.54
N ASN A 145 -3.35 4.50 17.57
CA ASN A 145 -2.81 5.33 16.51
C ASN A 145 -1.29 5.17 16.39
N GLN A 146 -0.57 5.15 17.50
CA GLN A 146 0.88 4.95 17.52
C GLN A 146 1.30 3.56 17.02
N LEU A 147 0.53 2.51 17.36
CA LEU A 147 0.81 1.14 16.93
C LEU A 147 0.50 0.91 15.44
N LEU A 148 -0.64 1.41 14.98
CA LEU A 148 -1.13 1.15 13.62
C LEU A 148 -0.59 2.14 12.58
N PHE A 149 -0.34 3.38 12.99
CA PHE A 149 0.02 4.50 12.12
C PHE A 149 1.13 5.36 12.75
N PRO A 150 2.33 4.79 13.04
CA PRO A 150 3.37 5.51 13.79
C PRO A 150 3.83 6.81 13.11
N GLY A 151 4.05 6.81 11.80
CA GLY A 151 4.45 8.00 11.03
C GLY A 151 3.41 9.12 11.07
N PRO A 152 2.18 8.90 10.56
CA PRO A 152 1.11 9.90 10.62
C PRO A 152 0.79 10.40 12.03
N THR A 153 0.91 9.53 13.04
CA THR A 153 0.68 9.93 14.45
C THR A 153 1.77 10.88 14.95
N SER A 154 3.03 10.60 14.63
CA SER A 154 4.15 11.49 14.97
C SER A 154 4.01 12.85 14.30
N ASP A 155 3.64 12.89 13.02
CA ASP A 155 3.42 14.14 12.28
C ASP A 155 2.26 14.95 12.88
N PHE A 156 1.18 14.27 13.26
CA PHE A 156 0.04 14.89 13.93
C PHE A 156 0.41 15.45 15.31
N GLU A 157 1.15 14.70 16.13
CA GLU A 157 1.59 15.14 17.45
C GLU A 157 2.52 16.35 17.33
N THR A 158 3.47 16.32 16.41
CA THR A 158 4.37 17.46 16.12
C THR A 158 3.59 18.70 15.67
N SER A 159 2.60 18.53 14.80
CA SER A 159 1.73 19.62 14.35
C SER A 159 0.90 20.17 15.51
N ARG A 160 0.38 19.31 16.37
CA ARG A 160 -0.41 19.69 17.53
C ARG A 160 0.42 20.43 18.60
N GLU A 161 1.67 20.03 18.81
CA GLU A 161 2.61 20.77 19.67
C GLU A 161 2.90 22.17 19.14
N LYS A 162 3.02 22.30 17.82
CA LYS A 162 3.33 23.57 17.15
C LYS A 162 2.15 24.53 17.12
N PHE A 163 0.95 24.04 16.86
CA PHE A 163 -0.24 24.85 16.57
C PHE A 163 -1.33 24.75 17.63
N GLY A 164 -1.19 23.87 18.61
CA GLY A 164 -2.21 23.65 19.63
C GLY A 164 -3.40 22.82 19.13
N ASN A 165 -4.53 22.94 19.81
CA ASN A 165 -5.76 22.23 19.46
C ASN A 165 -6.53 22.98 18.37
N LEU A 166 -6.42 22.53 17.12
CA LEU A 166 -7.08 23.14 15.97
C LEU A 166 -8.55 22.76 15.81
N SER A 167 -9.10 21.89 16.65
CA SER A 167 -10.51 21.45 16.55
C SER A 167 -11.53 22.54 16.89
N VAL A 168 -11.07 23.62 17.51
CA VAL A 168 -11.88 24.79 17.86
C VAL A 168 -11.74 25.98 16.90
N LEU A 169 -10.92 25.82 15.84
CA LEU A 169 -10.71 26.88 14.85
C LEU A 169 -12.00 27.23 14.12
N GLY A 170 -12.34 28.50 14.10
CA GLY A 170 -13.38 29.05 13.23
C GLY A 170 -12.93 29.14 11.76
N THR A 171 -13.87 29.34 10.86
CA THR A 171 -13.58 29.45 9.42
C THR A 171 -12.68 30.65 9.11
N ILE A 172 -12.82 31.74 9.86
CA ILE A 172 -12.04 32.97 9.65
C ILE A 172 -10.56 32.75 10.00
N GLU A 173 -10.29 32.17 11.16
CA GLU A 173 -8.93 31.83 11.61
C GLU A 173 -8.28 30.83 10.66
N PHE A 174 -9.03 29.82 10.21
CA PHE A 174 -8.53 28.86 9.23
C PHE A 174 -8.14 29.52 7.91
N LEU A 175 -8.96 30.46 7.39
CA LEU A 175 -8.70 31.16 6.14
C LEU A 175 -7.56 32.18 6.22
N HIS A 176 -7.38 32.81 7.37
CA HIS A 176 -6.31 33.80 7.58
C HIS A 176 -4.94 33.12 7.88
N GLY A 177 -4.94 31.84 8.13
CA GLY A 177 -3.78 31.06 8.48
C GLY A 177 -3.66 30.81 9.99
N ILE A 178 -2.96 29.73 10.32
CA ILE A 178 -2.74 29.25 11.69
C ILE A 178 -1.37 29.74 12.14
N GLU A 179 -1.30 30.51 13.21
CA GLU A 179 -0.05 30.96 13.80
C GLU A 179 0.45 30.00 14.88
N PRO A 180 1.74 29.54 14.81
CA PRO A 180 2.31 28.69 15.83
C PRO A 180 2.28 29.34 17.23
N GLY A 181 1.86 28.59 18.24
CA GLY A 181 1.82 29.05 19.61
C GLY A 181 0.63 29.96 19.97
N THR A 182 -0.33 30.16 19.08
CA THR A 182 -1.58 30.84 19.38
C THR A 182 -2.59 29.87 19.98
N GLU A 183 -3.17 30.22 21.13
CA GLU A 183 -4.31 29.48 21.67
C GLU A 183 -5.60 29.96 20.99
N TYR A 184 -6.33 29.02 20.40
CA TYR A 184 -7.64 29.27 19.79
C TYR A 184 -8.70 28.74 20.74
N GLU A 185 -9.62 29.59 21.18
CA GLU A 185 -10.74 29.30 22.08
C GLU A 185 -12.04 28.98 21.30
#